data_8a73e3dda7d6b874d835736f5f021417
#
_entry.id   8a73e3dda7d6b874d835736f5f021417
#
_cell.length_a   1.000
_cell.length_b   1.000
_cell.length_c   1.000
_cell.angle_alpha   90.00
_cell.angle_beta   90.00
_cell.angle_gamma   90.00
#
_symmetry.space_group_name_H-M   'P 1'
#
loop_
_entity.id
_entity.type
_entity.pdbx_description
1 polymer ?
#
loop_
_entity_poly.entity_id
_entity_poly.type
_entity_poly.pdbx_seq_one_letter_code
_entity_poly.pdbx_strand_id
1 'polypeptide(L)'
;MAKDGTSRGGARPRSGPKPANQSDIETGMMGVFDFPEPDDLSAEFVPPIDDFLLETQKDGSKLEADKVFTSTYLWLKSRGCENLVPKQLINEYAMSVARWIQAERYVSKYGALAMHPTVKSPITSPYVTMSQNYIKQITNTWYQIYTIVKDSGNDMTGGGDTDDPMEKLLRAREGK
;
A
#
# COMPACT_ATOMS: atom_id res chain seq x y z
N MET A 1 4.30 54.44 30.99
CA MET A 1 4.52 53.00 31.09
C MET A 1 3.23 52.29 30.72
N ALA A 2 3.06 51.94 29.50
CA ALA A 2 1.91 51.17 29.04
C ALA A 2 2.18 49.67 29.34
N LYS A 3 1.40 49.13 30.25
CA LYS A 3 1.34 47.67 30.48
C LYS A 3 0.48 47.09 29.37
N ASP A 4 1.16 46.59 28.35
CA ASP A 4 0.54 45.88 27.27
C ASP A 4 0.23 44.46 27.77
N GLY A 5 -1.01 44.23 28.18
CA GLY A 5 -1.51 42.95 28.68
C GLY A 5 -1.81 41.95 27.57
N THR A 6 -1.02 41.94 26.51
CA THR A 6 -1.17 40.92 25.46
C THR A 6 -0.53 39.63 25.88
N SER A 7 -1.35 38.74 26.43
CA SER A 7 -1.04 37.32 26.57
C SER A 7 -0.68 36.73 25.20
N ARG A 8 0.59 36.76 24.85
CA ARG A 8 1.13 36.15 23.63
C ARG A 8 1.23 34.65 23.83
N GLY A 9 0.15 33.94 23.64
CA GLY A 9 0.10 32.48 23.77
C GLY A 9 -1.27 31.88 23.56
N GLY A 10 -2.26 32.66 23.15
CA GLY A 10 -3.58 32.16 22.82
C GLY A 10 -3.51 31.22 21.57
N ALA A 11 -4.20 30.10 21.67
CA ALA A 11 -4.40 29.17 20.54
C ALA A 11 -4.82 29.97 19.31
N ARG A 12 -4.05 29.88 18.24
CA ARG A 12 -4.40 30.53 16.97
C ARG A 12 -5.69 29.89 16.45
N PRO A 13 -6.76 30.67 16.14
CA PRO A 13 -8.06 30.13 15.69
C PRO A 13 -8.02 29.45 14.28
N ARG A 14 -6.86 29.04 13.81
CA ARG A 14 -6.62 28.36 12.53
C ARG A 14 -5.62 27.21 12.63
N SER A 15 -5.38 26.64 13.81
CA SER A 15 -4.82 25.31 13.86
C SER A 15 -5.95 24.35 13.43
N GLY A 16 -5.97 24.01 12.16
CA GLY A 16 -6.83 22.96 11.65
C GLY A 16 -6.70 21.67 12.46
N PRO A 17 -7.64 20.72 12.32
CA PRO A 17 -7.55 19.44 13.01
C PRO A 17 -6.16 18.88 12.81
N LYS A 18 -5.53 18.46 13.91
CA LYS A 18 -4.24 17.77 13.82
C LYS A 18 -4.41 16.64 12.81
N PRO A 19 -3.48 16.46 11.88
CA PRO A 19 -3.52 15.28 11.03
C PRO A 19 -3.65 14.06 11.92
N ALA A 20 -4.52 13.13 11.53
CA ALA A 20 -4.68 11.85 12.22
C ALA A 20 -3.31 11.29 12.57
N ASN A 21 -3.16 10.84 13.80
CA ASN A 21 -1.88 10.44 14.34
C ASN A 21 -1.17 9.48 13.36
N GLN A 22 0.08 9.73 13.12
CA GLN A 22 0.94 8.91 12.27
C GLN A 22 0.91 7.42 12.70
N SER A 23 0.63 7.14 13.98
CA SER A 23 0.37 5.82 14.53
C SER A 23 -0.83 5.09 13.90
N ASP A 24 -1.89 5.82 13.53
CA ASP A 24 -3.08 5.21 12.92
C ASP A 24 -2.81 4.82 11.46
N ILE A 25 -1.93 5.57 10.80
CA ILE A 25 -1.45 5.27 9.45
C ILE A 25 -0.49 4.07 9.49
N GLU A 26 0.41 4.02 10.46
CA GLU A 26 1.36 2.91 10.61
C GLU A 26 0.66 1.59 11.00
N THR A 27 -0.32 1.65 11.89
CA THR A 27 -1.11 0.46 12.27
C THR A 27 -1.99 -0.02 11.11
N GLY A 28 -2.55 0.89 10.31
CA GLY A 28 -3.27 0.55 9.08
C GLY A 28 -2.37 -0.06 8.00
N MET A 29 -1.12 0.37 7.89
CA MET A 29 -0.17 -0.17 6.92
C MET A 29 0.39 -1.55 7.31
N MET A 30 0.53 -1.86 8.59
CA MET A 30 1.00 -3.18 9.03
C MET A 30 -0.01 -4.30 8.74
N GLY A 31 -1.32 -4.00 8.73
CA GLY A 31 -2.35 -4.96 8.28
C GLY A 31 -2.47 -5.10 6.76
N VAL A 32 -1.81 -4.21 6.01
CA VAL A 32 -1.91 -4.12 4.54
C VAL A 32 -1.07 -5.18 3.82
N PHE A 33 -0.06 -5.75 4.48
CA PHE A 33 0.83 -6.76 3.89
C PHE A 33 0.50 -8.20 4.29
N ASP A 34 -0.67 -8.42 4.90
CA ASP A 34 -1.18 -9.76 5.17
C ASP A 34 -1.72 -10.36 3.86
N PHE A 35 -0.83 -10.90 3.06
CA PHE A 35 -1.20 -11.65 1.86
C PHE A 35 -1.76 -13.00 2.29
N PRO A 36 -2.91 -13.44 1.74
CA PRO A 36 -3.41 -14.79 1.97
C PRO A 36 -2.35 -15.81 1.55
N GLU A 37 -2.12 -16.80 2.38
CA GLU A 37 -1.19 -17.89 2.06
C GLU A 37 -1.67 -18.62 0.80
N PRO A 38 -0.74 -19.08 -0.08
CA PRO A 38 -1.10 -19.67 -1.37
C PRO A 38 -2.00 -20.90 -1.30
N ASP A 39 -2.02 -21.59 -0.16
CA ASP A 39 -2.76 -22.86 0.02
C ASP A 39 -4.28 -22.68 0.16
N ASP A 40 -4.76 -21.48 0.52
CA ASP A 40 -6.20 -21.20 0.62
C ASP A 40 -6.86 -20.83 -0.72
N LEU A 41 -6.10 -20.83 -1.80
CA LEU A 41 -6.48 -20.26 -3.09
C LEU A 41 -6.85 -21.33 -4.14
N SER A 42 -7.39 -22.47 -3.73
CA SER A 42 -7.77 -23.55 -4.64
C SER A 42 -8.96 -23.20 -5.54
N ALA A 43 -8.70 -23.23 -6.85
CA ALA A 43 -9.67 -23.38 -7.96
C ALA A 43 -10.79 -22.34 -8.10
N GLU A 44 -10.62 -21.12 -7.62
CA GLU A 44 -11.62 -20.06 -7.80
C GLU A 44 -11.43 -19.32 -9.14
N PHE A 45 -12.55 -18.92 -9.75
CA PHE A 45 -12.54 -18.16 -11.00
C PHE A 45 -11.76 -16.87 -10.86
N VAL A 46 -10.65 -16.77 -11.58
CA VAL A 46 -9.85 -15.55 -11.77
C VAL A 46 -10.16 -15.01 -13.16
N PRO A 47 -10.39 -13.70 -13.33
CA PRO A 47 -10.61 -13.13 -14.65
C PRO A 47 -9.38 -13.33 -15.54
N PRO A 48 -9.58 -13.31 -16.87
CA PRO A 48 -8.46 -13.46 -17.81
C PRO A 48 -7.39 -12.39 -17.54
N ILE A 49 -6.16 -12.85 -17.40
CA ILE A 49 -4.99 -11.99 -17.16
C ILE A 49 -4.61 -11.33 -18.49
N ASP A 50 -4.24 -10.05 -18.44
CA ASP A 50 -3.86 -9.31 -19.64
C ASP A 50 -2.50 -9.79 -20.16
N ASP A 51 -2.35 -9.89 -21.47
CA ASP A 51 -1.19 -10.49 -22.15
C ASP A 51 0.15 -9.84 -21.74
N PHE A 52 0.16 -8.52 -21.50
CA PHE A 52 1.37 -7.80 -21.12
C PHE A 52 1.94 -8.21 -19.75
N LEU A 53 1.12 -8.79 -18.85
CA LEU A 53 1.59 -9.35 -17.57
C LEU A 53 2.29 -10.71 -17.75
N LEU A 54 2.01 -11.38 -18.86
CA LEU A 54 2.55 -12.68 -19.22
C LEU A 54 3.78 -12.60 -20.14
N GLU A 55 4.08 -11.39 -20.66
CA GLU A 55 5.16 -11.19 -21.62
C GLU A 55 6.52 -11.60 -21.05
N THR A 56 7.32 -12.20 -21.92
CA THR A 56 8.71 -12.51 -21.61
C THR A 56 9.60 -11.28 -21.82
N GLN A 57 10.56 -11.11 -20.95
CA GLN A 57 11.53 -10.03 -21.05
C GLN A 57 12.55 -10.33 -22.18
N LYS A 58 13.37 -9.31 -22.49
CA LYS A 58 14.42 -9.43 -23.51
C LYS A 58 15.41 -10.58 -23.25
N ASP A 59 15.64 -10.92 -22.00
CA ASP A 59 16.52 -12.04 -21.58
C ASP A 59 15.81 -13.41 -21.55
N GLY A 60 14.55 -13.46 -21.98
CA GLY A 60 13.73 -14.68 -21.98
C GLY A 60 13.13 -15.04 -20.62
N SER A 61 13.42 -14.28 -19.57
CA SER A 61 12.82 -14.50 -18.25
C SER A 61 11.38 -13.98 -18.17
N LYS A 62 10.57 -14.57 -17.30
CA LYS A 62 9.22 -14.05 -16.98
C LYS A 62 9.26 -13.18 -15.74
N LEU A 63 8.46 -12.14 -15.76
CA LEU A 63 8.38 -11.19 -14.63
C LEU A 63 7.56 -11.75 -13.46
N GLU A 64 6.71 -12.75 -13.73
CA GLU A 64 5.78 -13.36 -12.76
C GLU A 64 4.75 -12.35 -12.19
N ALA A 65 4.41 -11.32 -12.95
CA ALA A 65 3.40 -10.34 -12.57
C ALA A 65 1.98 -10.96 -12.50
N ASP A 66 1.74 -12.01 -13.27
CA ASP A 66 0.54 -12.83 -13.27
C ASP A 66 0.24 -13.44 -11.89
N LYS A 67 1.28 -13.91 -11.20
CA LYS A 67 1.14 -14.44 -9.83
C LYS A 67 0.69 -13.38 -8.84
N VAL A 68 1.28 -12.18 -8.93
CA VAL A 68 0.91 -11.05 -8.08
C VAL A 68 -0.51 -10.59 -8.37
N PHE A 69 -0.90 -10.53 -9.66
CA PHE A 69 -2.27 -10.22 -10.05
C PHE A 69 -3.26 -11.22 -9.44
N THR A 70 -2.99 -12.51 -9.60
CA THR A 70 -3.86 -13.58 -9.10
C THR A 70 -4.03 -13.51 -7.58
N SER A 71 -2.93 -13.39 -6.83
CA SER A 71 -2.98 -13.29 -5.37
C SER A 71 -3.76 -12.05 -4.90
N THR A 72 -3.53 -10.90 -5.55
CA THR A 72 -4.24 -9.66 -5.22
C THR A 72 -5.73 -9.76 -5.54
N TYR A 73 -6.08 -10.33 -6.69
CA TYR A 73 -7.48 -10.53 -7.07
C TYR A 73 -8.22 -11.46 -6.11
N LEU A 74 -7.61 -12.57 -5.72
CA LEU A 74 -8.19 -13.51 -4.76
C LEU A 74 -8.33 -12.88 -3.36
N TRP A 75 -7.38 -12.06 -2.96
CA TRP A 75 -7.49 -11.27 -1.73
C TRP A 75 -8.68 -10.29 -1.76
N LEU A 76 -8.92 -9.62 -2.89
CA LEU A 76 -10.10 -8.77 -3.09
C LEU A 76 -11.39 -9.57 -3.06
N LYS A 77 -11.39 -10.73 -3.72
CA LYS A 77 -12.54 -11.62 -3.78
C LYS A 77 -12.93 -12.18 -2.41
N SER A 78 -11.96 -12.55 -1.59
CA SER A 78 -12.23 -13.00 -0.22
C SER A 78 -12.93 -11.93 0.65
N ARG A 79 -12.87 -10.66 0.23
CA ARG A 79 -13.53 -9.52 0.86
C ARG A 79 -14.78 -9.05 0.11
N GLY A 80 -15.16 -9.70 -0.98
CA GLY A 80 -16.30 -9.31 -1.82
C GLY A 80 -16.10 -7.98 -2.56
N CYS A 81 -14.84 -7.55 -2.73
CA CYS A 81 -14.49 -6.24 -3.30
C CYS A 81 -13.91 -6.34 -4.72
N GLU A 82 -13.92 -7.52 -5.34
CA GLU A 82 -13.31 -7.77 -6.64
C GLU A 82 -13.91 -6.93 -7.77
N ASN A 83 -15.18 -6.56 -7.68
CA ASN A 83 -15.88 -5.75 -8.69
C ASN A 83 -15.75 -4.24 -8.45
N LEU A 84 -15.25 -3.83 -7.29
CA LEU A 84 -15.13 -2.43 -6.90
C LEU A 84 -13.79 -1.83 -7.29
N VAL A 85 -12.77 -2.67 -7.38
CA VAL A 85 -11.43 -2.24 -7.76
C VAL A 85 -11.26 -2.40 -9.28
N PRO A 86 -10.93 -1.33 -10.00
CA PRO A 86 -10.67 -1.42 -11.44
C PRO A 86 -9.53 -2.41 -11.74
N LYS A 87 -9.72 -3.30 -12.71
CA LYS A 87 -8.71 -4.27 -13.13
C LYS A 87 -7.36 -3.62 -13.48
N GLN A 88 -7.40 -2.42 -14.08
CA GLN A 88 -6.21 -1.65 -14.42
C GLN A 88 -5.34 -1.32 -13.20
N LEU A 89 -5.96 -1.01 -12.05
CA LEU A 89 -5.25 -0.71 -10.82
C LEU A 89 -4.55 -1.96 -10.26
N ILE A 90 -5.20 -3.12 -10.36
CA ILE A 90 -4.61 -4.40 -9.98
C ILE A 90 -3.42 -4.75 -10.90
N ASN A 91 -3.58 -4.52 -12.21
CA ASN A 91 -2.51 -4.71 -13.19
C ASN A 91 -1.29 -3.81 -12.91
N GLU A 92 -1.54 -2.53 -12.62
CA GLU A 92 -0.47 -1.57 -12.30
C GLU A 92 0.26 -1.99 -11.02
N TYR A 93 -0.47 -2.40 -10.00
CA TYR A 93 0.10 -2.92 -8.76
C TYR A 93 0.95 -4.16 -9.04
N ALA A 94 0.41 -5.16 -9.75
CA ALA A 94 1.09 -6.41 -10.05
C ALA A 94 2.39 -6.19 -10.84
N MET A 95 2.35 -5.33 -11.86
CA MET A 95 3.53 -4.99 -12.65
C MET A 95 4.57 -4.26 -11.82
N SER A 96 4.15 -3.33 -10.98
CA SER A 96 5.06 -2.55 -10.13
C SER A 96 5.78 -3.44 -9.12
N VAL A 97 5.07 -4.38 -8.49
CA VAL A 97 5.65 -5.37 -7.55
C VAL A 97 6.66 -6.26 -8.27
N ALA A 98 6.29 -6.80 -9.43
CA ALA A 98 7.18 -7.67 -10.20
C ALA A 98 8.47 -6.94 -10.64
N ARG A 99 8.35 -5.70 -11.07
CA ARG A 99 9.48 -4.83 -11.43
C ARG A 99 10.35 -4.47 -10.22
N TRP A 100 9.74 -4.21 -9.08
CA TRP A 100 10.48 -3.99 -7.84
C TRP A 100 11.32 -5.20 -7.45
N ILE A 101 10.72 -6.40 -7.45
CA ILE A 101 11.44 -7.64 -7.16
C ILE A 101 12.62 -7.84 -8.12
N GLN A 102 12.42 -7.55 -9.40
CA GLN A 102 13.48 -7.60 -10.39
C GLN A 102 14.61 -6.60 -10.08
N ALA A 103 14.26 -5.36 -9.75
CA ALA A 103 15.25 -4.34 -9.40
C ALA A 103 16.08 -4.75 -8.16
N GLU A 104 15.44 -5.31 -7.12
CA GLU A 104 16.12 -5.84 -5.94
C GLU A 104 17.05 -7.01 -6.25
N ARG A 105 16.63 -7.91 -7.15
CA ARG A 105 17.51 -8.98 -7.65
C ARG A 105 18.75 -8.42 -8.36
N TYR A 106 18.60 -7.34 -9.12
CA TYR A 106 19.74 -6.66 -9.78
C TYR A 106 20.62 -5.91 -8.78
N VAL A 107 20.05 -5.26 -7.76
CA VAL A 107 20.83 -4.68 -6.66
C VAL A 107 21.65 -5.75 -5.95
N SER A 108 21.05 -6.91 -5.66
CA SER A 108 21.76 -8.03 -5.04
C SER A 108 22.85 -8.60 -5.93
N LYS A 109 22.62 -8.66 -7.25
CA LYS A 109 23.56 -9.24 -8.23
C LYS A 109 24.71 -8.28 -8.57
N TYR A 110 24.44 -6.99 -8.75
CA TYR A 110 25.40 -6.00 -9.26
C TYR A 110 25.91 -5.03 -8.20
N GLY A 111 25.32 -5.04 -7.02
CA GLY A 111 25.67 -4.14 -5.92
C GLY A 111 24.89 -2.82 -5.93
N ALA A 112 24.85 -2.19 -4.76
CA ALA A 112 24.19 -0.90 -4.56
C ALA A 112 25.02 0.28 -5.11
N LEU A 113 26.31 0.08 -5.30
CA LEU A 113 27.22 1.07 -5.86
C LEU A 113 27.69 0.66 -7.26
N ALA A 114 27.72 1.61 -8.17
CA ALA A 114 28.28 1.48 -9.50
C ALA A 114 29.44 2.45 -9.68
N MET A 115 30.29 2.21 -10.65
CA MET A 115 31.37 3.15 -11.01
C MET A 115 30.92 4.04 -12.15
N HIS A 116 31.09 5.35 -11.97
CA HIS A 116 30.81 6.29 -13.05
C HIS A 116 31.73 5.99 -14.24
N PRO A 117 31.22 5.87 -15.46
CA PRO A 117 32.01 5.43 -16.62
C PRO A 117 33.16 6.35 -16.94
N THR A 118 33.02 7.66 -16.78
CA THR A 118 34.02 8.67 -17.12
C THR A 118 34.91 9.05 -15.94
N VAL A 119 34.34 9.41 -14.82
CA VAL A 119 35.04 9.97 -13.65
C VAL A 119 35.57 8.88 -12.73
N LYS A 120 35.10 7.63 -12.89
CA LYS A 120 35.47 6.47 -12.07
C LYS A 120 35.23 6.67 -10.56
N SER A 121 34.36 7.59 -10.17
CA SER A 121 33.90 7.75 -8.80
C SER A 121 32.75 6.80 -8.50
N PRO A 122 32.60 6.34 -7.25
CA PRO A 122 31.44 5.53 -6.88
C PRO A 122 30.16 6.36 -6.97
N ILE A 123 29.12 5.80 -7.58
CA ILE A 123 27.79 6.38 -7.71
C ILE A 123 26.75 5.35 -7.28
N THR A 124 25.58 5.81 -6.90
CA THR A 124 24.46 4.92 -6.64
C THR A 124 24.10 4.13 -7.90
N SER A 125 23.95 2.85 -7.76
CA SER A 125 23.52 1.98 -8.85
C SER A 125 22.15 2.43 -9.39
N PRO A 126 21.92 2.46 -10.71
CA PRO A 126 20.62 2.77 -11.28
C PRO A 126 19.51 1.83 -10.78
N TYR A 127 19.85 0.60 -10.45
CA TYR A 127 18.89 -0.38 -9.93
C TYR A 127 18.33 0.02 -8.56
N VAL A 128 19.11 0.67 -7.71
CA VAL A 128 18.64 1.22 -6.42
C VAL A 128 17.60 2.32 -6.66
N THR A 129 17.84 3.21 -7.59
CA THR A 129 16.87 4.26 -7.93
C THR A 129 15.60 3.68 -8.52
N MET A 130 15.71 2.64 -9.37
CA MET A 130 14.56 1.92 -9.92
C MET A 130 13.73 1.27 -8.79
N SER A 131 14.39 0.55 -7.88
CA SER A 131 13.73 -0.06 -6.73
C SER A 131 12.98 0.97 -5.87
N GLN A 132 13.63 2.08 -5.53
CA GLN A 132 12.99 3.16 -4.76
C GLN A 132 11.79 3.80 -5.46
N ASN A 133 11.81 3.89 -6.77
CA ASN A 133 10.67 4.41 -7.55
C ASN A 133 9.52 3.41 -7.57
N TYR A 134 9.81 2.13 -7.79
CA TYR A 134 8.76 1.11 -7.80
C TYR A 134 8.11 0.92 -6.42
N ILE A 135 8.87 0.96 -5.32
CA ILE A 135 8.27 0.84 -4.00
C ILE A 135 7.33 2.02 -3.68
N LYS A 136 7.65 3.23 -4.13
CA LYS A 136 6.74 4.39 -4.02
C LYS A 136 5.46 4.18 -4.83
N GLN A 137 5.59 3.68 -6.06
CA GLN A 137 4.43 3.39 -6.91
C GLN A 137 3.57 2.29 -6.30
N ILE A 138 4.17 1.22 -5.82
CA ILE A 138 3.48 0.13 -5.11
C ILE A 138 2.67 0.68 -3.93
N THR A 139 3.29 1.49 -3.08
CA THR A 139 2.65 2.08 -1.91
C THR A 139 1.46 2.96 -2.33
N ASN A 140 1.61 3.80 -3.34
CA ASN A 140 0.54 4.67 -3.83
C ASN A 140 -0.63 3.86 -4.41
N THR A 141 -0.33 2.88 -5.27
CA THR A 141 -1.37 2.06 -5.92
C THR A 141 -2.08 1.19 -4.88
N TRP A 142 -1.31 0.59 -3.96
CA TRP A 142 -1.90 -0.19 -2.86
C TRP A 142 -2.79 0.65 -1.96
N TYR A 143 -2.38 1.87 -1.63
CA TYR A 143 -3.22 2.77 -0.83
C TYR A 143 -4.56 3.08 -1.52
N GLN A 144 -4.57 3.25 -2.84
CA GLN A 144 -5.81 3.44 -3.60
C GLN A 144 -6.71 2.19 -3.52
N ILE A 145 -6.14 1.00 -3.73
CA ILE A 145 -6.87 -0.27 -3.61
C ILE A 145 -7.44 -0.42 -2.20
N TYR A 146 -6.61 -0.20 -1.18
CA TYR A 146 -7.02 -0.31 0.22
C TYR A 146 -8.13 0.67 0.60
N THR A 147 -8.06 1.90 0.10
CA THR A 147 -9.10 2.91 0.35
C THR A 147 -10.44 2.46 -0.20
N ILE A 148 -10.48 1.94 -1.42
CA ILE A 148 -11.70 1.40 -2.03
C ILE A 148 -12.28 0.25 -1.19
N VAL A 149 -11.43 -0.68 -0.75
CA VAL A 149 -11.85 -1.82 0.08
C VAL A 149 -12.36 -1.36 1.44
N LYS A 150 -11.69 -0.40 2.08
CA LYS A 150 -12.07 0.15 3.36
C LYS A 150 -13.42 0.88 3.29
N ASP A 151 -13.62 1.71 2.27
CA ASP A 151 -14.86 2.46 2.09
C ASP A 151 -16.04 1.53 1.83
N SER A 152 -15.82 0.48 1.05
CA SER A 152 -16.84 -0.56 0.79
C SER A 152 -17.17 -1.37 2.05
N GLY A 153 -16.19 -1.66 2.89
CA GLY A 153 -16.39 -2.33 4.17
C GLY A 153 -17.24 -1.51 5.14
N ASN A 154 -17.10 -0.19 5.13
CA ASN A 154 -17.95 0.70 5.91
C ASN A 154 -19.39 0.76 5.40
N ASP A 155 -19.61 0.68 4.07
CA ASP A 155 -20.95 0.66 3.49
C ASP A 155 -21.69 -0.67 3.76
N MET A 156 -20.97 -1.79 3.79
CA MET A 156 -21.55 -3.10 4.12
C MET A 156 -21.93 -3.23 5.60
N THR A 157 -21.31 -2.47 6.48
CA THR A 157 -21.69 -2.34 7.90
C THR A 157 -22.68 -1.20 8.15
N GLY A 158 -23.37 -0.74 7.12
CA GLY A 158 -24.41 0.29 7.18
C GLY A 158 -25.52 -0.06 8.14
N GLY A 159 -25.37 0.29 9.36
CA GLY A 159 -26.34 0.09 10.43
C GLY A 159 -25.70 -0.38 11.74
N GLY A 160 -24.99 0.53 12.41
CA GLY A 160 -24.80 0.46 13.86
C GLY A 160 -23.98 -0.72 14.35
N ASP A 161 -22.83 -0.50 14.53
CA ASP A 161 -21.97 -0.73 15.68
C ASP A 161 -20.55 -0.34 15.24
N THR A 162 -20.23 0.91 15.38
CA THR A 162 -18.82 1.29 15.47
C THR A 162 -18.33 0.58 16.71
N ASP A 163 -17.67 -0.55 16.50
CA ASP A 163 -17.02 -1.34 17.53
C ASP A 163 -15.84 -0.55 18.09
N ASP A 164 -16.15 0.69 18.51
CA ASP A 164 -15.22 1.57 19.16
C ASP A 164 -14.87 0.98 20.51
N PRO A 165 -13.61 0.56 20.73
CA PRO A 165 -13.17 0.03 22.02
C PRO A 165 -13.51 0.96 23.19
N MET A 166 -13.62 2.26 22.92
CA MET A 166 -13.99 3.28 23.91
C MET A 166 -15.47 3.20 24.26
N GLU A 167 -16.34 2.98 23.29
CA GLU A 167 -17.79 2.82 23.53
C GLU A 167 -18.09 1.52 24.27
N LYS A 168 -17.37 0.42 23.97
CA LYS A 168 -17.45 -0.82 24.75
C LYS A 168 -17.06 -0.60 26.23
N LEU A 169 -16.01 0.15 26.49
CA LEU A 169 -15.57 0.49 27.83
C LEU A 169 -16.59 1.37 28.56
N LEU A 170 -17.24 2.31 27.89
CA LEU A 170 -18.28 3.16 28.45
C LEU A 170 -19.53 2.36 28.79
N ARG A 171 -20.01 1.49 27.90
CA ARG A 171 -21.15 0.60 28.15
C ARG A 171 -20.89 -0.39 29.31
N ALA A 172 -19.67 -0.92 29.40
CA ALA A 172 -19.28 -1.80 30.50
C ALA A 172 -19.24 -1.10 31.87
N ARG A 173 -19.07 0.23 31.88
CA ARG A 173 -19.07 1.06 33.09
C ARG A 173 -20.47 1.48 33.55
N GLU A 174 -21.40 1.66 32.63
CA GLU A 174 -22.80 2.06 32.92
C GLU A 174 -23.67 0.88 33.40
N GLY A 175 -23.22 -0.38 33.22
CA GLY A 175 -23.93 -1.58 33.61
C GLY A 175 -23.60 -2.10 35.02
N LYS A 176 -23.01 -1.23 35.90
CA LYS A 176 -22.77 -1.56 37.31
C LYS A 176 -23.56 -0.58 38.22
#